data_270150e1ce70756434ee3651f6db95cb
#
_entry.id   270150e1ce70756434ee3651f6db95cb
#
_cell.length_a   1.000
_cell.length_b   1.000
_cell.length_c   1.000
_cell.angle_alpha   90.00
_cell.angle_beta   90.00
_cell.angle_gamma   90.00
#
_symmetry.space_group_name_H-M   'P 1'
#
loop_
_entity.id
_entity.type
_entity.pdbx_description
1 polymer ?
#
loop_
_entity_poly.entity_id
_entity_poly.type
_entity_poly.pdbx_seq_one_letter_code
_entity_poly.pdbx_strand_id
1 'polypeptide(L)'
;MPRTPKAVKLLIQPEDSVSPIVKGIQGAKHSVDILIFRMDRPEVEHALVRAANRGVRVRALIAYTNRGGEKHLRAIESRFLEAGVVVARTADDLIRYHGKMMIVDEKDLYILAFNLTFLDIDHSRSFGIVTQDRDLIEEAQKLFDADCLRKQYSPVLDSFLVSPLNSRTLLAKFIEGASKELLIYDPCVSDREMVRLLEEREKAGVRVRVIGEIKRTVSIPGLNLAQMRLHARSIIRDRQSVFIGSQSLRASELDTRREIGLILHDKSVAAKVAKVFEKDWELASATTELIGPSTPAAAKKIAKRVAKAVTNVIPSVSRVLDDVVREMDGEYGDIGIASEDLQETVTEAVKTAVKEAVRDAVVQAAAPGGNDA
;
A
#
# COMPACT_ATOMS: atom_id res chain seq x y z
N MET A 1 -27.37 8.93 -24.57
CA MET A 1 -28.00 8.81 -23.25
C MET A 1 -26.95 9.16 -22.20
N PRO A 2 -27.22 9.97 -21.17
CA PRO A 2 -26.27 10.21 -20.11
C PRO A 2 -25.97 8.87 -19.42
N ARG A 3 -24.71 8.45 -19.39
CA ARG A 3 -24.27 7.25 -18.67
C ARG A 3 -24.57 7.45 -17.18
N THR A 4 -25.30 6.53 -16.57
CA THR A 4 -25.49 6.50 -15.12
C THR A 4 -24.13 6.58 -14.42
N PRO A 5 -23.96 7.39 -13.36
CA PRO A 5 -22.70 7.42 -12.63
C PRO A 5 -22.35 6.01 -12.18
N LYS A 6 -21.20 5.52 -12.62
CA LYS A 6 -20.71 4.18 -12.28
C LYS A 6 -20.37 4.18 -10.79
N ALA A 7 -20.90 3.23 -10.03
CA ALA A 7 -20.66 3.15 -8.59
C ALA A 7 -19.17 2.91 -8.32
N VAL A 8 -18.52 3.87 -7.68
CA VAL A 8 -17.14 3.75 -7.20
C VAL A 8 -17.16 3.73 -5.68
N LYS A 9 -16.59 2.67 -5.10
CA LYS A 9 -16.39 2.56 -3.66
C LYS A 9 -14.91 2.76 -3.34
N LEU A 10 -14.62 3.72 -2.46
CA LEU A 10 -13.29 3.92 -1.88
C LEU A 10 -13.12 2.96 -0.70
N LEU A 11 -11.98 2.30 -0.62
CA LEU A 11 -11.50 1.57 0.56
C LEU A 11 -10.39 2.37 1.22
N ILE A 12 -10.47 2.52 2.54
CA ILE A 12 -9.53 3.31 3.35
C ILE A 12 -8.97 2.41 4.43
N GLN A 13 -7.66 2.17 4.41
CA GLN A 13 -7.01 1.38 5.45
C GLN A 13 -6.37 2.28 6.51
N PRO A 14 -6.45 1.87 7.79
CA PRO A 14 -6.94 0.58 8.31
C PRO A 14 -8.46 0.49 8.55
N GLU A 15 -9.22 1.58 8.36
CA GLU A 15 -10.63 1.73 8.79
C GLU A 15 -11.57 0.69 8.18
N ASP A 16 -11.39 0.30 6.91
CA ASP A 16 -12.27 -0.65 6.21
C ASP A 16 -11.85 -2.12 6.39
N SER A 17 -10.65 -2.39 6.95
CA SER A 17 -10.11 -3.73 7.18
C SER A 17 -10.04 -4.61 5.90
N VAL A 18 -9.89 -5.93 6.06
CA VAL A 18 -9.92 -6.92 4.97
C VAL A 18 -11.34 -7.27 4.52
N SER A 19 -12.35 -6.91 5.30
CA SER A 19 -13.74 -7.34 5.14
C SER A 19 -14.34 -7.08 3.74
N PRO A 20 -14.13 -5.93 3.07
CA PRO A 20 -14.68 -5.71 1.74
C PRO A 20 -14.13 -6.68 0.68
N ILE A 21 -12.87 -7.08 0.80
CA ILE A 21 -12.21 -8.02 -0.11
C ILE A 21 -12.77 -9.43 0.10
N VAL A 22 -12.81 -9.87 1.36
CA VAL A 22 -13.36 -11.19 1.73
C VAL A 22 -14.83 -11.32 1.30
N LYS A 23 -15.65 -10.29 1.54
CA LYS A 23 -17.06 -10.26 1.11
C LYS A 23 -17.20 -10.33 -0.41
N GLY A 24 -16.34 -9.63 -1.17
CA GLY A 24 -16.32 -9.71 -2.63
C GLY A 24 -16.08 -11.14 -3.11
N ILE A 25 -15.06 -11.82 -2.57
CA ILE A 25 -14.74 -13.22 -2.91
C ILE A 25 -15.87 -14.18 -2.49
N GLN A 26 -16.42 -13.98 -1.31
CA GLN A 26 -17.54 -14.81 -0.80
C GLN A 26 -18.81 -14.65 -1.65
N GLY A 27 -19.05 -13.45 -2.20
CA GLY A 27 -20.18 -13.14 -3.06
C GLY A 27 -20.04 -13.62 -4.50
N ALA A 28 -18.84 -14.03 -4.92
CA ALA A 28 -18.55 -14.50 -6.27
C ALA A 28 -19.41 -15.72 -6.64
N LYS A 29 -19.98 -15.69 -7.86
CA LYS A 29 -20.83 -16.74 -8.42
C LYS A 29 -20.20 -17.46 -9.60
N HIS A 30 -19.35 -16.76 -10.35
CA HIS A 30 -18.81 -17.26 -11.61
C HIS A 30 -17.28 -17.29 -11.65
N SER A 31 -16.64 -16.18 -11.25
CA SER A 31 -15.18 -16.08 -11.35
C SER A 31 -14.56 -15.12 -10.35
N VAL A 32 -13.30 -15.42 -9.97
CA VAL A 32 -12.41 -14.51 -9.25
C VAL A 32 -11.04 -14.60 -9.92
N ASP A 33 -10.55 -13.48 -10.44
CA ASP A 33 -9.20 -13.32 -10.96
C ASP A 33 -8.44 -12.40 -10.00
N ILE A 34 -7.32 -12.86 -9.43
CA ILE A 34 -6.59 -12.11 -8.42
C ILE A 34 -5.09 -12.08 -8.70
N LEU A 35 -4.49 -10.87 -8.61
CA LEU A 35 -3.04 -10.66 -8.68
C LEU A 35 -2.48 -10.49 -7.27
N ILE A 36 -1.55 -11.38 -6.88
CA ILE A 36 -0.97 -11.47 -5.54
C ILE A 36 0.52 -11.18 -5.59
N PHE A 37 0.94 -10.07 -4.95
CA PHE A 37 2.35 -9.80 -4.71
C PHE A 37 2.80 -10.29 -3.33
N ARG A 38 2.02 -9.98 -2.27
CA ARG A 38 2.18 -10.50 -0.90
C ARG A 38 0.82 -10.78 -0.29
N MET A 39 0.73 -11.89 0.43
CA MET A 39 -0.47 -12.27 1.16
C MET A 39 -0.09 -13.08 2.40
N ASP A 40 -0.53 -12.62 3.56
CA ASP A 40 -0.43 -13.32 4.85
C ASP A 40 -1.76 -13.31 5.62
N ARG A 41 -2.87 -12.96 4.91
CA ARG A 41 -4.23 -12.91 5.48
C ARG A 41 -4.94 -14.24 5.23
N PRO A 42 -5.04 -15.13 6.25
CA PRO A 42 -5.73 -16.42 6.10
C PRO A 42 -7.18 -16.29 5.66
N GLU A 43 -7.85 -15.19 6.04
CA GLU A 43 -9.25 -14.93 5.67
C GLU A 43 -9.44 -14.81 4.16
N VAL A 44 -8.47 -14.20 3.46
CA VAL A 44 -8.49 -14.07 2.00
C VAL A 44 -8.19 -15.41 1.35
N GLU A 45 -7.15 -16.12 1.82
CA GLU A 45 -6.81 -17.46 1.33
C GLU A 45 -7.99 -18.42 1.48
N HIS A 46 -8.57 -18.50 2.68
CA HIS A 46 -9.74 -19.36 2.93
C HIS A 46 -10.97 -18.94 2.09
N ALA A 47 -11.16 -17.66 1.80
CA ALA A 47 -12.25 -17.20 0.95
C ALA A 47 -12.08 -17.67 -0.49
N LEU A 48 -10.84 -17.61 -1.04
CA LEU A 48 -10.51 -18.07 -2.39
C LEU A 48 -10.68 -19.59 -2.51
N VAL A 49 -10.14 -20.35 -1.56
CA VAL A 49 -10.31 -21.81 -1.51
C VAL A 49 -11.79 -22.21 -1.43
N ARG A 50 -12.57 -21.57 -0.55
CA ARG A 50 -14.00 -21.81 -0.47
C ARG A 50 -14.76 -21.40 -1.73
N ALA A 51 -14.32 -20.37 -2.46
CA ALA A 51 -14.91 -20.00 -3.73
C ALA A 51 -14.67 -21.09 -4.78
N ALA A 52 -13.45 -21.61 -4.90
CA ALA A 52 -13.12 -22.72 -5.78
C ALA A 52 -13.95 -23.97 -5.43
N ASN A 53 -14.06 -24.34 -4.15
CA ASN A 53 -14.87 -25.47 -3.68
C ASN A 53 -16.37 -25.32 -3.97
N ARG A 54 -16.87 -24.10 -4.16
CA ARG A 54 -18.25 -23.83 -4.60
C ARG A 54 -18.43 -23.93 -6.12
N GLY A 55 -17.37 -24.22 -6.88
CA GLY A 55 -17.38 -24.25 -8.35
C GLY A 55 -17.15 -22.89 -9.03
N VAL A 56 -16.77 -21.86 -8.28
CA VAL A 56 -16.35 -20.58 -8.85
C VAL A 56 -14.98 -20.77 -9.53
N ARG A 57 -14.81 -20.29 -10.75
CA ARG A 57 -13.53 -20.27 -11.44
C ARG A 57 -12.58 -19.27 -10.75
N VAL A 58 -11.61 -19.76 -10.00
CA VAL A 58 -10.61 -18.91 -9.35
C VAL A 58 -9.29 -19.01 -10.10
N ARG A 59 -8.73 -17.87 -10.50
CA ARG A 59 -7.39 -17.75 -11.10
C ARG A 59 -6.53 -16.82 -10.23
N ALA A 60 -5.36 -17.29 -9.85
CA ALA A 60 -4.39 -16.51 -9.08
C ALA A 60 -3.12 -16.30 -9.90
N LEU A 61 -2.80 -15.05 -10.20
CA LEU A 61 -1.50 -14.65 -10.75
C LEU A 61 -0.61 -14.25 -9.58
N ILE A 62 0.41 -15.07 -9.30
CA ILE A 62 1.29 -14.90 -8.14
C ILE A 62 2.65 -14.35 -8.59
N ALA A 63 3.19 -13.40 -7.85
CA ALA A 63 4.50 -12.84 -8.13
C ALA A 63 5.57 -13.94 -8.18
N TYR A 64 6.37 -13.96 -9.25
CA TYR A 64 7.50 -14.88 -9.41
C TYR A 64 8.57 -14.61 -8.35
N THR A 65 8.94 -13.33 -8.17
CA THR A 65 9.90 -12.89 -7.17
C THR A 65 9.25 -11.92 -6.18
N ASN A 66 9.57 -12.11 -4.91
CA ASN A 66 9.14 -11.24 -3.82
C ASN A 66 10.18 -11.32 -2.72
N ARG A 67 11.22 -10.48 -2.75
CA ARG A 67 12.36 -10.51 -1.80
C ARG A 67 11.97 -11.03 -0.41
N GLY A 68 12.39 -12.24 -0.06
CA GLY A 68 12.15 -12.88 1.23
C GLY A 68 10.77 -13.50 1.44
N GLY A 69 9.83 -13.40 0.48
CA GLY A 69 8.46 -13.96 0.59
C GLY A 69 8.15 -15.12 -0.36
N GLU A 70 9.14 -15.59 -1.13
CA GLU A 70 8.94 -16.60 -2.16
C GLU A 70 8.48 -17.94 -1.58
N LYS A 71 9.07 -18.38 -0.48
CA LYS A 71 8.71 -19.66 0.18
C LYS A 71 7.26 -19.64 0.65
N HIS A 72 6.83 -18.55 1.30
CA HIS A 72 5.46 -18.40 1.75
C HIS A 72 4.48 -18.40 0.57
N LEU A 73 4.79 -17.66 -0.50
CA LEU A 73 3.99 -17.66 -1.72
C LEU A 73 3.92 -19.06 -2.36
N ARG A 74 5.01 -19.84 -2.35
CA ARG A 74 5.00 -21.23 -2.87
C ARG A 74 4.10 -22.14 -2.04
N ALA A 75 4.07 -21.97 -0.72
CA ALA A 75 3.16 -22.72 0.14
C ALA A 75 1.68 -22.38 -0.14
N ILE A 76 1.35 -21.10 -0.31
CA ILE A 76 0.01 -20.65 -0.72
C ILE A 76 -0.36 -21.25 -2.10
N GLU A 77 0.56 -21.19 -3.05
CA GLU A 77 0.38 -21.74 -4.39
C GLU A 77 0.02 -23.23 -4.36
N SER A 78 0.74 -24.03 -3.55
CA SER A 78 0.43 -25.47 -3.38
C SER A 78 -0.99 -25.68 -2.86
N ARG A 79 -1.38 -24.97 -1.82
CA ARG A 79 -2.75 -25.06 -1.26
C ARG A 79 -3.83 -24.60 -2.25
N PHE A 80 -3.54 -23.61 -3.07
CA PHE A 80 -4.44 -23.17 -4.12
C PHE A 80 -4.61 -24.24 -5.19
N LEU A 81 -3.52 -24.86 -5.66
CA LEU A 81 -3.58 -25.95 -6.64
C LEU A 81 -4.35 -27.15 -6.10
N GLU A 82 -4.14 -27.54 -4.84
CA GLU A 82 -4.90 -28.59 -4.17
C GLU A 82 -6.41 -28.31 -4.12
N ALA A 83 -6.78 -27.03 -3.97
CA ALA A 83 -8.18 -26.59 -3.96
C ALA A 83 -8.79 -26.39 -5.36
N GLY A 84 -8.06 -26.66 -6.44
CA GLY A 84 -8.53 -26.48 -7.81
C GLY A 84 -8.47 -25.02 -8.33
N VAL A 85 -7.75 -24.14 -7.65
CA VAL A 85 -7.46 -22.79 -8.16
C VAL A 85 -6.45 -22.89 -9.30
N VAL A 86 -6.71 -22.19 -10.39
CA VAL A 86 -5.74 -22.07 -11.50
C VAL A 86 -4.67 -21.05 -11.11
N VAL A 87 -3.42 -21.50 -11.03
CA VAL A 87 -2.30 -20.65 -10.62
C VAL A 87 -1.38 -20.38 -11.81
N ALA A 88 -1.04 -19.10 -12.00
CA ALA A 88 0.03 -18.66 -12.88
C ALA A 88 1.06 -17.84 -12.08
N ARG A 89 2.31 -17.85 -12.53
CA ARG A 89 3.35 -16.97 -12.00
C ARG A 89 3.63 -15.85 -12.99
N THR A 90 3.86 -14.64 -12.48
CA THR A 90 4.26 -13.52 -13.32
C THR A 90 5.55 -13.85 -14.09
N ALA A 91 5.82 -13.13 -15.17
CA ALA A 91 7.11 -13.20 -15.84
C ALA A 91 8.24 -12.63 -14.95
N ASP A 92 9.46 -12.77 -15.40
CA ASP A 92 10.69 -12.29 -14.78
C ASP A 92 11.41 -11.21 -15.63
N ASP A 93 10.71 -10.68 -16.62
CA ASP A 93 11.17 -9.65 -17.56
C ASP A 93 11.23 -8.24 -16.94
N LEU A 94 10.54 -8.01 -15.83
CA LEU A 94 10.59 -6.78 -15.05
C LEU A 94 11.22 -7.02 -13.67
N ILE A 95 11.81 -5.96 -13.10
CA ILE A 95 12.42 -6.04 -11.75
C ILE A 95 11.41 -6.58 -10.73
N ARG A 96 10.11 -6.24 -10.90
CA ARG A 96 9.04 -6.68 -9.99
C ARG A 96 7.67 -6.50 -10.61
N TYR A 97 6.82 -7.49 -10.41
CA TYR A 97 5.37 -7.39 -10.63
C TYR A 97 4.70 -7.03 -9.30
N HIS A 98 4.37 -5.75 -9.12
CA HIS A 98 3.93 -5.20 -7.84
C HIS A 98 2.50 -4.65 -7.86
N GLY A 99 1.76 -4.82 -8.95
CA GLY A 99 0.32 -4.51 -9.01
C GLY A 99 -0.49 -5.37 -8.03
N LYS A 100 -1.62 -4.87 -7.56
CA LYS A 100 -2.60 -5.56 -6.73
C LYS A 100 -3.97 -5.30 -7.29
N MET A 101 -4.59 -6.35 -7.77
CA MET A 101 -5.84 -6.28 -8.49
C MET A 101 -6.68 -7.53 -8.25
N MET A 102 -7.99 -7.38 -8.20
CA MET A 102 -8.93 -8.50 -8.20
C MET A 102 -10.14 -8.15 -9.05
N ILE A 103 -10.59 -9.10 -9.86
CA ILE A 103 -11.80 -9.00 -10.68
C ILE A 103 -12.76 -10.09 -10.22
N VAL A 104 -13.98 -9.71 -9.86
CA VAL A 104 -15.03 -10.65 -9.39
C VAL A 104 -16.17 -10.64 -10.38
N ASP A 105 -16.50 -11.82 -10.90
CA ASP A 105 -17.62 -12.09 -11.83
C ASP A 105 -17.61 -11.18 -13.09
N GLU A 106 -16.42 -10.71 -13.50
CA GLU A 106 -16.26 -9.74 -14.60
C GLU A 106 -17.13 -8.48 -14.40
N LYS A 107 -17.44 -8.18 -13.15
CA LYS A 107 -18.39 -7.12 -12.76
C LYS A 107 -17.81 -6.12 -11.75
N ASP A 108 -17.02 -6.59 -10.80
CA ASP A 108 -16.44 -5.75 -9.77
C ASP A 108 -14.91 -5.80 -9.90
N LEU A 109 -14.29 -4.64 -10.17
CA LEU A 109 -12.83 -4.47 -10.24
C LEU A 109 -12.34 -3.81 -8.96
N TYR A 110 -11.38 -4.47 -8.31
CA TYR A 110 -10.63 -3.98 -7.15
C TYR A 110 -9.23 -3.59 -7.60
N ILE A 111 -8.84 -2.33 -7.43
CA ILE A 111 -7.45 -1.86 -7.56
C ILE A 111 -6.99 -1.43 -6.17
N LEU A 112 -5.93 -2.08 -5.68
CA LEU A 112 -5.46 -1.89 -4.30
C LEU A 112 -4.06 -1.26 -4.31
N ALA A 113 -3.85 -0.22 -3.51
CA ALA A 113 -2.52 0.32 -3.26
C ALA A 113 -1.77 -0.44 -2.14
N PHE A 114 -2.36 -1.50 -1.59
CA PHE A 114 -1.85 -2.29 -0.47
C PHE A 114 -1.81 -3.78 -0.78
N ASN A 115 -0.91 -4.50 -0.12
CA ASN A 115 -0.88 -5.96 -0.17
C ASN A 115 -1.95 -6.55 0.73
N LEU A 116 -2.25 -7.83 0.51
CA LEU A 116 -3.18 -8.59 1.35
C LEU A 116 -2.47 -9.10 2.61
N THR A 117 -1.86 -8.17 3.36
CA THR A 117 -1.07 -8.46 4.57
C THR A 117 -1.62 -7.74 5.79
N PHE A 118 -1.36 -8.31 6.98
CA PHE A 118 -1.70 -7.66 8.25
C PHE A 118 -1.11 -6.25 8.34
N LEU A 119 0.17 -6.12 7.98
CA LEU A 119 0.87 -4.85 8.07
C LEU A 119 0.24 -3.77 7.19
N ASP A 120 -0.12 -4.11 5.94
CA ASP A 120 -0.66 -3.13 5.01
C ASP A 120 -2.12 -2.79 5.29
N ILE A 121 -2.92 -3.76 5.76
CA ILE A 121 -4.35 -3.59 5.99
C ILE A 121 -4.64 -2.98 7.36
N ASP A 122 -4.01 -3.47 8.43
CA ASP A 122 -4.38 -3.11 9.80
C ASP A 122 -3.49 -2.01 10.40
N HIS A 123 -2.29 -1.79 9.84
CA HIS A 123 -1.28 -0.88 10.42
C HIS A 123 -0.75 0.17 9.45
N SER A 124 -1.37 0.34 8.28
CA SER A 124 -0.90 1.30 7.29
C SER A 124 -2.01 2.18 6.76
N ARG A 125 -1.72 3.46 6.51
CA ARG A 125 -2.56 4.29 5.66
C ARG A 125 -2.39 3.83 4.22
N SER A 126 -3.48 3.35 3.62
CA SER A 126 -3.54 3.01 2.21
C SER A 126 -4.96 3.12 1.66
N PHE A 127 -5.10 3.05 0.33
CA PHE A 127 -6.37 3.18 -0.34
C PHE A 127 -6.58 2.04 -1.34
N GLY A 128 -7.84 1.76 -1.63
CA GLY A 128 -8.26 0.90 -2.73
C GLY A 128 -9.53 1.43 -3.37
N ILE A 129 -9.77 1.00 -4.60
CA ILE A 129 -10.97 1.33 -5.37
C ILE A 129 -11.68 0.05 -5.74
N VAL A 130 -13.00 0.05 -5.56
CA VAL A 130 -13.89 -0.96 -6.15
C VAL A 130 -14.80 -0.26 -7.14
N THR A 131 -14.81 -0.71 -8.38
CA THR A 131 -15.62 -0.10 -9.45
C THR A 131 -16.30 -1.14 -10.31
N GLN A 132 -17.47 -0.78 -10.85
CA GLN A 132 -18.25 -1.53 -11.83
C GLN A 132 -18.16 -0.91 -13.24
N ASP A 133 -17.12 -0.12 -13.48
CA ASP A 133 -16.86 0.47 -14.79
C ASP A 133 -16.43 -0.61 -15.77
N ARG A 134 -17.28 -0.90 -16.78
CA ARG A 134 -17.04 -1.97 -17.76
C ARG A 134 -15.77 -1.77 -18.57
N ASP A 135 -15.49 -0.54 -18.97
CA ASP A 135 -14.30 -0.23 -19.77
C ASP A 135 -13.03 -0.51 -18.96
N LEU A 136 -13.02 -0.15 -17.65
CA LEU A 136 -11.92 -0.44 -16.72
C LEU A 136 -11.79 -1.95 -16.41
N ILE A 137 -12.92 -2.65 -16.29
CA ILE A 137 -12.93 -4.10 -16.05
C ILE A 137 -12.36 -4.84 -17.25
N GLU A 138 -12.80 -4.50 -18.46
CA GLU A 138 -12.29 -5.10 -19.71
C GLU A 138 -10.80 -4.84 -19.89
N GLU A 139 -10.33 -3.63 -19.57
CA GLU A 139 -8.90 -3.28 -19.62
C GLU A 139 -8.08 -4.05 -18.59
N ALA A 140 -8.58 -4.15 -17.35
CA ALA A 140 -7.97 -4.93 -16.28
C ALA A 140 -7.90 -6.43 -16.62
N GLN A 141 -8.96 -6.97 -17.27
CA GLN A 141 -9.00 -8.36 -17.71
C GLN A 141 -7.95 -8.64 -18.79
N LYS A 142 -7.80 -7.74 -19.77
CA LYS A 142 -6.77 -7.86 -20.81
C LYS A 142 -5.37 -7.86 -20.21
N LEU A 143 -5.10 -6.98 -19.24
CA LEU A 143 -3.82 -6.95 -18.52
C LEU A 143 -3.59 -8.25 -17.76
N PHE A 144 -4.59 -8.72 -17.00
CA PHE A 144 -4.49 -9.96 -16.22
C PHE A 144 -4.19 -11.17 -17.12
N ASP A 145 -4.91 -11.30 -18.22
CA ASP A 145 -4.73 -12.40 -19.18
C ASP A 145 -3.36 -12.32 -19.88
N ALA A 146 -2.91 -11.11 -20.24
CA ALA A 146 -1.62 -10.90 -20.85
C ALA A 146 -0.47 -11.30 -19.88
N ASP A 147 -0.54 -10.85 -18.61
CA ASP A 147 0.47 -11.16 -17.61
C ASP A 147 0.45 -12.66 -17.22
N CYS A 148 -0.74 -13.32 -17.17
CA CYS A 148 -0.84 -14.77 -16.98
C CYS A 148 -0.21 -15.57 -18.13
N LEU A 149 -0.41 -15.13 -19.35
CA LEU A 149 0.07 -15.80 -20.55
C LEU A 149 1.46 -15.33 -21.00
N ARG A 150 2.07 -14.38 -20.28
CA ARG A 150 3.36 -13.74 -20.59
C ARG A 150 3.37 -13.13 -21.99
N LYS A 151 2.27 -12.49 -22.36
CA LYS A 151 2.07 -11.80 -23.64
C LYS A 151 2.26 -10.30 -23.47
N GLN A 152 2.55 -9.63 -24.57
CA GLN A 152 2.59 -8.17 -24.60
C GLN A 152 1.20 -7.60 -24.30
N TYR A 153 1.16 -6.54 -23.51
CA TYR A 153 -0.02 -5.75 -23.20
C TYR A 153 0.23 -4.30 -23.62
N SER A 154 -0.80 -3.68 -24.22
CA SER A 154 -0.78 -2.27 -24.59
C SER A 154 -1.99 -1.59 -23.95
N PRO A 155 -1.80 -0.61 -23.05
CA PRO A 155 -2.90 0.09 -22.41
C PRO A 155 -3.65 0.97 -23.42
N VAL A 156 -4.98 1.01 -23.30
CA VAL A 156 -5.87 1.80 -24.16
C VAL A 156 -6.48 2.98 -23.40
N LEU A 157 -6.77 2.82 -22.12
CA LEU A 157 -7.46 3.83 -21.32
C LEU A 157 -6.48 4.75 -20.59
N ASP A 158 -6.62 6.06 -20.76
CA ASP A 158 -5.86 7.08 -20.03
C ASP A 158 -6.18 7.11 -18.51
N SER A 159 -7.26 6.45 -18.10
CA SER A 159 -7.65 6.32 -16.69
C SER A 159 -7.07 5.07 -16.01
N PHE A 160 -6.50 4.12 -16.78
CA PHE A 160 -5.92 2.87 -16.30
C PHE A 160 -4.39 2.91 -16.46
N LEU A 161 -3.69 3.10 -15.35
CA LEU A 161 -2.25 3.28 -15.34
C LEU A 161 -1.54 1.95 -15.13
N VAL A 162 -0.61 1.64 -16.03
CA VAL A 162 0.22 0.44 -15.97
C VAL A 162 1.68 0.81 -16.20
N SER A 163 2.53 0.64 -15.19
CA SER A 163 3.98 0.76 -15.38
C SER A 163 4.55 -0.52 -16.01
N PRO A 164 5.61 -0.41 -16.80
CA PRO A 164 6.30 0.80 -17.26
C PRO A 164 5.69 1.48 -18.50
N LEU A 165 4.45 1.14 -18.89
CA LEU A 165 3.91 1.46 -20.21
C LEU A 165 3.41 2.89 -20.37
N ASN A 166 2.51 3.35 -19.46
CA ASN A 166 1.86 4.66 -19.57
C ASN A 166 1.86 5.49 -18.27
N SER A 167 2.25 4.90 -17.13
CA SER A 167 2.10 5.55 -15.82
C SER A 167 2.88 6.86 -15.72
N ARG A 168 4.12 6.90 -16.20
CA ARG A 168 4.94 8.13 -16.17
C ARG A 168 4.25 9.30 -16.89
N THR A 169 3.85 9.06 -18.14
CA THR A 169 3.21 10.09 -18.97
C THR A 169 1.88 10.55 -18.40
N LEU A 170 1.05 9.62 -17.91
CA LEU A 170 -0.26 9.96 -17.38
C LEU A 170 -0.19 10.66 -16.02
N LEU A 171 0.74 10.27 -15.14
CA LEU A 171 0.95 10.97 -13.87
C LEU A 171 1.56 12.35 -14.08
N ALA A 172 2.49 12.51 -15.03
CA ALA A 172 3.00 13.83 -15.40
C ALA A 172 1.88 14.75 -15.86
N LYS A 173 1.06 14.32 -16.83
CA LYS A 173 -0.13 15.08 -17.30
C LYS A 173 -1.12 15.37 -16.17
N PHE A 174 -1.29 14.42 -15.24
CA PHE A 174 -2.18 14.60 -14.11
C PHE A 174 -1.68 15.71 -13.17
N ILE A 175 -0.38 15.75 -12.88
CA ILE A 175 0.26 16.80 -12.07
C ILE A 175 0.22 18.16 -12.79
N GLU A 176 0.59 18.18 -14.07
CA GLU A 176 0.56 19.40 -14.89
C GLU A 176 -0.81 20.05 -14.96
N GLY A 177 -1.87 19.26 -14.98
CA GLY A 177 -3.24 19.75 -15.03
C GLY A 177 -3.78 20.33 -13.72
N ALA A 178 -2.98 20.42 -12.65
CA ALA A 178 -3.40 21.03 -11.40
C ALA A 178 -3.47 22.58 -11.52
N SER A 179 -4.53 23.15 -10.99
CA SER A 179 -4.77 24.60 -11.02
C SER A 179 -4.88 25.27 -9.64
N LYS A 180 -5.19 24.51 -8.60
CA LYS A 180 -5.40 25.01 -7.24
C LYS A 180 -4.54 24.31 -6.20
N GLU A 181 -4.61 22.95 -6.16
CA GLU A 181 -3.88 22.18 -5.18
C GLU A 181 -3.56 20.76 -5.64
N LEU A 182 -2.46 20.24 -5.12
CA LEU A 182 -2.05 18.84 -5.16
C LEU A 182 -1.85 18.34 -3.73
N LEU A 183 -2.62 17.32 -3.32
CA LEU A 183 -2.45 16.65 -2.05
C LEU A 183 -1.92 15.25 -2.34
N ILE A 184 -0.74 14.94 -1.85
CA ILE A 184 0.02 13.76 -2.27
C ILE A 184 0.33 12.89 -1.06
N TYR A 185 -0.09 11.63 -1.12
CA TYR A 185 0.44 10.56 -0.31
C TYR A 185 1.45 9.76 -1.13
N ASP A 186 2.68 9.78 -0.74
CA ASP A 186 3.73 8.96 -1.37
C ASP A 186 4.85 8.66 -0.37
N PRO A 187 5.18 7.39 -0.12
CA PRO A 187 6.26 7.05 0.81
C PRO A 187 7.59 7.73 0.50
N CYS A 188 7.86 7.99 -0.79
CA CYS A 188 9.05 8.77 -1.18
C CYS A 188 8.98 9.21 -2.65
N VAL A 189 8.78 10.49 -2.86
CA VAL A 189 8.91 11.14 -4.18
C VAL A 189 10.38 11.38 -4.45
N SER A 190 10.95 10.76 -5.50
CA SER A 190 12.39 10.88 -5.80
C SER A 190 12.73 10.92 -7.30
N ASP A 191 11.73 10.76 -8.18
CA ASP A 191 11.92 10.92 -9.62
C ASP A 191 12.17 12.40 -9.96
N ARG A 192 13.22 12.67 -10.75
CA ARG A 192 13.66 14.04 -11.05
C ARG A 192 12.62 14.85 -11.83
N GLU A 193 11.99 14.21 -12.79
CA GLU A 193 10.98 14.86 -13.63
C GLU A 193 9.73 15.18 -12.80
N MET A 194 9.25 14.22 -12.00
CA MET A 194 8.09 14.42 -11.15
C MET A 194 8.31 15.51 -10.11
N VAL A 195 9.50 15.52 -9.47
CA VAL A 195 9.84 16.60 -8.52
C VAL A 195 9.86 17.96 -9.23
N ARG A 196 10.47 18.07 -10.43
CA ARG A 196 10.47 19.30 -11.22
C ARG A 196 9.06 19.78 -11.55
N LEU A 197 8.17 18.88 -11.97
CA LEU A 197 6.77 19.21 -12.25
C LEU A 197 6.04 19.73 -11.01
N LEU A 198 6.27 19.12 -9.84
CA LEU A 198 5.68 19.61 -8.58
C LEU A 198 6.18 21.03 -8.24
N GLU A 199 7.48 21.31 -8.38
CA GLU A 199 8.06 22.64 -8.17
C GLU A 199 7.52 23.66 -9.17
N GLU A 200 7.33 23.28 -10.44
CA GLU A 200 6.72 24.14 -11.46
C GLU A 200 5.26 24.48 -11.13
N ARG A 201 4.49 23.54 -10.59
CA ARG A 201 3.12 23.81 -10.13
C ARG A 201 3.12 24.74 -8.93
N GLU A 202 4.02 24.53 -7.96
CA GLU A 202 4.16 25.42 -6.80
C GLU A 202 4.50 26.85 -7.23
N LYS A 203 5.48 27.02 -8.14
CA LYS A 203 5.83 28.33 -8.72
C LYS A 203 4.68 28.99 -9.49
N ALA A 204 3.79 28.17 -10.07
CA ALA A 204 2.58 28.65 -10.73
C ALA A 204 1.43 28.97 -9.75
N GLY A 205 1.66 28.89 -8.43
CA GLY A 205 0.68 29.22 -7.39
C GLY A 205 -0.22 28.04 -6.99
N VAL A 206 0.05 26.81 -7.45
CA VAL A 206 -0.65 25.62 -6.98
C VAL A 206 -0.13 25.22 -5.61
N ARG A 207 -1.02 25.02 -4.65
CA ARG A 207 -0.64 24.54 -3.32
C ARG A 207 -0.27 23.07 -3.35
N VAL A 208 1.01 22.74 -3.17
CA VAL A 208 1.50 21.35 -3.14
C VAL A 208 1.76 20.93 -1.69
N ARG A 209 1.15 19.83 -1.25
CA ARG A 209 1.36 19.25 0.08
C ARG A 209 1.64 17.75 -0.06
N VAL A 210 2.69 17.26 0.62
CA VAL A 210 3.14 15.88 0.55
C VAL A 210 3.15 15.27 1.95
N ILE A 211 2.39 14.18 2.16
CA ILE A 211 2.58 13.26 3.27
C ILE A 211 3.49 12.15 2.78
N GLY A 212 4.71 12.11 3.30
CA GLY A 212 5.81 11.25 2.92
C GLY A 212 7.11 12.00 2.71
N GLU A 213 8.12 11.29 2.24
CA GLU A 213 9.42 11.89 1.93
C GLU A 213 9.42 12.45 0.50
N ILE A 214 9.94 13.66 0.32
CA ILE A 214 10.27 14.19 -1.00
C ILE A 214 11.76 14.52 -1.06
N LYS A 215 12.45 14.01 -2.08
CA LYS A 215 13.88 14.21 -2.27
C LYS A 215 14.15 15.26 -3.34
N ARG A 216 15.33 15.85 -3.30
CA ARG A 216 15.85 16.76 -4.33
C ARG A 216 15.14 18.11 -4.44
N THR A 217 14.35 18.49 -3.46
CA THR A 217 13.74 19.82 -3.34
C THR A 217 13.83 20.31 -1.90
N VAL A 218 13.84 21.63 -1.73
CA VAL A 218 13.74 22.32 -0.42
C VAL A 218 12.50 23.20 -0.34
N SER A 219 11.82 23.41 -1.48
CA SER A 219 10.63 24.29 -1.54
C SER A 219 9.36 23.56 -1.08
N ILE A 220 9.27 22.25 -1.29
CA ILE A 220 8.10 21.45 -0.92
C ILE A 220 8.48 20.55 0.26
N PRO A 221 8.11 20.91 1.50
CA PRO A 221 8.38 20.06 2.65
C PRO A 221 7.48 18.82 2.65
N GLY A 222 8.07 17.65 2.89
CA GLY A 222 7.31 16.44 3.18
C GLY A 222 7.03 16.30 4.68
N LEU A 223 5.82 15.84 5.04
CA LEU A 223 5.47 15.49 6.41
C LEU A 223 5.41 13.96 6.57
N ASN A 224 6.00 13.47 7.64
CA ASN A 224 5.88 12.05 7.97
C ASN A 224 4.55 11.77 8.69
N LEU A 225 3.85 10.73 8.24
CA LEU A 225 2.67 10.24 8.95
C LEU A 225 3.11 9.61 10.28
N ALA A 226 2.73 10.25 11.40
CA ALA A 226 3.28 9.95 12.69
C ALA A 226 2.64 8.74 13.39
N GLN A 227 1.36 8.47 13.09
CA GLN A 227 0.55 7.51 13.87
C GLN A 227 0.49 6.10 13.27
N MET A 228 0.82 5.95 12.01
CA MET A 228 0.80 4.67 11.31
C MET A 228 1.78 4.67 10.14
N ARG A 229 2.06 3.49 9.62
CA ARG A 229 2.92 3.35 8.45
C ARG A 229 2.26 3.97 7.21
N LEU A 230 3.00 4.77 6.46
CA LEU A 230 2.55 5.25 5.17
C LEU A 230 2.81 4.20 4.09
N HIS A 231 1.74 3.68 3.50
CA HIS A 231 1.78 2.79 2.34
C HIS A 231 0.90 3.29 1.18
N ALA A 232 0.20 4.40 1.39
CA ALA A 232 -0.64 5.03 0.36
C ALA A 232 0.21 5.61 -0.77
N ARG A 233 -0.31 5.50 -1.98
CA ARG A 233 0.14 6.20 -3.18
C ARG A 233 -1.09 6.79 -3.83
N SER A 234 -1.26 8.08 -3.63
CA SER A 234 -2.45 8.80 -4.10
C SER A 234 -2.12 10.26 -4.34
N ILE A 235 -2.66 10.81 -5.39
CA ILE A 235 -2.55 12.24 -5.72
C ILE A 235 -3.95 12.78 -5.93
N ILE A 236 -4.35 13.73 -5.09
CA ILE A 236 -5.62 14.43 -5.24
C ILE A 236 -5.35 15.76 -5.96
N ARG A 237 -6.01 15.98 -7.09
CA ARG A 237 -5.91 17.19 -7.89
C ARG A 237 -7.17 18.03 -7.75
N ASP A 238 -7.02 19.24 -7.23
CA ASP A 238 -8.07 20.27 -7.15
C ASP A 238 -9.37 19.80 -6.47
N ARG A 239 -9.31 18.72 -5.67
CA ARG A 239 -10.47 18.01 -5.08
C ARG A 239 -11.54 17.61 -6.11
N GLN A 240 -11.15 17.47 -7.38
CA GLN A 240 -12.01 17.06 -8.47
C GLN A 240 -11.65 15.69 -9.03
N SER A 241 -10.38 15.33 -8.96
CA SER A 241 -9.83 14.10 -9.52
C SER A 241 -8.83 13.50 -8.56
N VAL A 242 -8.68 12.19 -8.60
CA VAL A 242 -7.74 11.46 -7.74
C VAL A 242 -7.07 10.34 -8.52
N PHE A 243 -5.76 10.21 -8.32
CA PHE A 243 -5.00 9.02 -8.64
C PHE A 243 -4.90 8.14 -7.39
N ILE A 244 -5.16 6.83 -7.53
CA ILE A 244 -4.92 5.80 -6.50
C ILE A 244 -4.30 4.59 -7.20
N GLY A 245 -3.15 4.13 -6.69
CA GLY A 245 -2.45 3.00 -7.28
C GLY A 245 -1.29 2.50 -6.44
N SER A 246 -0.49 1.64 -7.05
CA SER A 246 0.73 1.11 -6.43
C SER A 246 2.00 1.87 -6.83
N GLN A 247 1.91 2.83 -7.75
CA GLN A 247 3.02 3.64 -8.23
C GLN A 247 3.38 4.76 -7.26
N SER A 248 4.61 4.77 -6.74
CA SER A 248 5.26 5.97 -6.19
C SER A 248 5.87 6.81 -7.32
N LEU A 249 6.07 8.09 -7.09
CA LEU A 249 6.78 8.99 -7.99
C LEU A 249 8.30 8.73 -7.91
N ARG A 250 8.70 7.50 -8.26
CA ARG A 250 10.09 7.00 -8.32
C ARG A 250 10.35 6.37 -9.68
N ALA A 251 11.52 6.59 -10.24
CA ALA A 251 11.91 6.01 -11.53
C ALA A 251 11.70 4.49 -11.58
N SER A 252 12.09 3.76 -10.53
CA SER A 252 11.93 2.30 -10.50
C SER A 252 10.47 1.83 -10.56
N GLU A 253 9.54 2.57 -9.97
CA GLU A 253 8.12 2.23 -9.96
C GLU A 253 7.40 2.71 -11.21
N LEU A 254 7.93 3.73 -11.87
CA LEU A 254 7.38 4.24 -13.11
C LEU A 254 7.87 3.47 -14.35
N ASP A 255 9.15 3.02 -14.35
CA ASP A 255 9.83 2.59 -15.58
C ASP A 255 10.29 1.13 -15.58
N THR A 256 10.34 0.43 -14.43
CA THR A 256 10.97 -0.91 -14.37
C THR A 256 10.15 -1.97 -13.64
N ARG A 257 9.01 -1.59 -13.06
CA ARG A 257 8.11 -2.51 -12.36
C ARG A 257 6.73 -2.56 -13.03
N ARG A 258 6.02 -3.65 -12.85
CA ARG A 258 4.58 -3.72 -13.13
C ARG A 258 3.85 -3.14 -11.93
N GLU A 259 3.35 -1.92 -12.06
CA GLU A 259 2.49 -1.27 -11.08
C GLU A 259 1.14 -0.96 -11.75
N ILE A 260 0.05 -0.90 -10.96
CA ILE A 260 -1.29 -0.66 -11.47
C ILE A 260 -1.95 0.46 -10.66
N GLY A 261 -2.66 1.36 -11.33
CA GLY A 261 -3.41 2.44 -10.70
C GLY A 261 -4.55 2.96 -11.56
N LEU A 262 -5.39 3.80 -10.95
CA LEU A 262 -6.50 4.47 -11.61
C LEU A 262 -6.43 5.98 -11.41
N ILE A 263 -6.74 6.73 -12.46
CA ILE A 263 -7.13 8.13 -12.36
C ILE A 263 -8.66 8.19 -12.45
N LEU A 264 -9.29 8.73 -11.42
CA LEU A 264 -10.73 8.91 -11.33
C LEU A 264 -11.07 10.41 -11.38
N HIS A 265 -11.91 10.78 -12.33
CA HIS A 265 -12.51 12.10 -12.43
C HIS A 265 -13.85 12.10 -11.67
N ASP A 266 -13.77 11.81 -10.36
CA ASP A 266 -14.91 11.71 -9.45
C ASP A 266 -14.70 12.61 -8.23
N LYS A 267 -15.45 13.72 -8.21
CA LYS A 267 -15.37 14.70 -7.14
C LYS A 267 -15.71 14.13 -5.77
N SER A 268 -16.63 13.17 -5.70
CA SER A 268 -17.03 12.55 -4.42
C SER A 268 -15.89 11.71 -3.85
N VAL A 269 -15.24 10.89 -4.68
CA VAL A 269 -14.08 10.09 -4.27
C VAL A 269 -12.91 11.01 -3.92
N ALA A 270 -12.60 12.00 -4.77
CA ALA A 270 -11.52 12.95 -4.52
C ALA A 270 -11.72 13.71 -3.21
N ALA A 271 -12.96 14.16 -2.90
CA ALA A 271 -13.28 14.84 -1.66
C ALA A 271 -13.14 13.94 -0.42
N LYS A 272 -13.50 12.65 -0.53
CA LYS A 272 -13.32 11.70 0.57
C LYS A 272 -11.84 11.46 0.88
N VAL A 273 -11.01 11.24 -0.14
CA VAL A 273 -9.55 11.07 0.05
C VAL A 273 -8.93 12.35 0.59
N ALA A 274 -9.34 13.53 0.08
CA ALA A 274 -8.88 14.82 0.58
C ALA A 274 -9.24 15.03 2.07
N LYS A 275 -10.44 14.60 2.50
CA LYS A 275 -10.83 14.66 3.92
C LYS A 275 -9.92 13.82 4.82
N VAL A 276 -9.53 12.63 4.36
CA VAL A 276 -8.56 11.80 5.09
C VAL A 276 -7.20 12.47 5.11
N PHE A 277 -6.77 13.05 3.97
CA PHE A 277 -5.51 13.77 3.87
C PHE A 277 -5.44 14.95 4.86
N GLU A 278 -6.49 15.77 4.95
CA GLU A 278 -6.50 16.92 5.89
C GLU A 278 -6.33 16.44 7.34
N LYS A 279 -7.07 15.39 7.74
CA LYS A 279 -6.93 14.82 9.08
C LYS A 279 -5.52 14.31 9.35
N ASP A 280 -4.96 13.55 8.42
CA ASP A 280 -3.61 13.00 8.54
C ASP A 280 -2.55 14.12 8.52
N TRP A 281 -2.77 15.19 7.74
CA TRP A 281 -1.91 16.37 7.68
C TRP A 281 -1.90 17.14 8.99
N GLU A 282 -3.06 17.41 9.58
CA GLU A 282 -3.18 18.08 10.88
C GLU A 282 -2.42 17.30 11.97
N LEU A 283 -2.62 15.99 12.02
CA LEU A 283 -1.91 15.13 12.98
C LEU A 283 -0.41 15.11 12.76
N ALA A 284 0.06 15.03 11.51
CA ALA A 284 1.47 15.06 11.17
C ALA A 284 2.12 16.41 11.50
N SER A 285 1.43 17.52 11.20
CA SER A 285 1.88 18.87 11.51
C SER A 285 2.02 19.10 13.01
N ALA A 286 0.99 18.75 13.79
CA ALA A 286 1.01 18.89 15.24
C ALA A 286 2.15 18.08 15.88
N THR A 287 2.43 16.88 15.37
CA THR A 287 3.54 16.05 15.84
C THR A 287 4.89 16.70 15.52
N THR A 288 5.02 17.31 14.32
CA THR A 288 6.26 17.98 13.90
C THR A 288 6.51 19.24 14.75
N GLU A 289 5.48 20.00 15.11
CA GLU A 289 5.57 21.18 15.99
C GLU A 289 5.96 20.78 17.42
N LEU A 290 5.39 19.69 17.95
CA LEU A 290 5.73 19.17 19.28
C LEU A 290 7.17 18.66 19.37
N ILE A 291 7.69 18.07 18.27
CA ILE A 291 9.06 17.59 18.21
C ILE A 291 10.06 18.76 17.99
N GLY A 292 9.62 19.96 17.55
CA GLY A 292 10.37 21.18 17.28
C GLY A 292 11.88 21.00 17.07
N PRO A 293 12.68 21.91 16.58
CA PRO A 293 14.12 21.71 16.43
C PRO A 293 14.72 21.46 17.83
N SER A 294 14.79 20.16 18.21
CA SER A 294 15.40 19.74 19.46
C SER A 294 16.86 20.23 19.43
N THR A 295 17.26 21.00 20.44
CA THR A 295 18.68 21.32 20.59
C THR A 295 19.48 20.02 20.54
N PRO A 296 20.70 20.00 19.96
CA PRO A 296 21.52 18.78 19.87
C PRO A 296 21.68 18.04 21.23
N ALA A 297 21.60 18.77 22.32
CA ALA A 297 21.63 18.24 23.68
C ALA A 297 20.32 17.51 24.07
N ALA A 298 19.15 18.02 23.69
CA ALA A 298 17.86 17.39 23.95
C ALA A 298 17.69 16.14 23.08
N ALA A 299 18.06 16.20 21.81
CA ALA A 299 18.08 15.04 20.92
C ALA A 299 18.99 13.92 21.43
N LYS A 300 20.18 14.25 21.95
CA LYS A 300 21.11 13.29 22.54
C LYS A 300 20.57 12.66 23.83
N LYS A 301 19.83 13.42 24.64
CA LYS A 301 19.19 12.93 25.88
C LYS A 301 18.01 11.99 25.57
N ILE A 302 17.20 12.32 24.57
CA ILE A 302 16.11 11.50 24.05
C ILE A 302 16.69 10.21 23.44
N ALA A 303 17.68 10.32 22.55
CA ALA A 303 18.33 9.16 21.94
C ALA A 303 18.91 8.19 22.98
N LYS A 304 19.51 8.71 24.08
CA LYS A 304 20.05 7.90 25.19
C LYS A 304 18.94 7.19 25.99
N ARG A 305 17.81 7.85 26.24
CA ARG A 305 16.65 7.24 26.91
C ARG A 305 15.99 6.16 26.03
N VAL A 306 15.85 6.44 24.74
CA VAL A 306 15.35 5.50 23.75
C VAL A 306 16.25 4.28 23.63
N ALA A 307 17.57 4.48 23.47
CA ALA A 307 18.53 3.37 23.43
C ALA A 307 18.43 2.49 24.70
N LYS A 308 18.24 3.10 25.85
CA LYS A 308 18.10 2.36 27.14
C LYS A 308 16.75 1.60 27.20
N ALA A 309 15.65 2.18 26.71
CA ALA A 309 14.34 1.50 26.67
C ALA A 309 14.38 0.33 25.69
N VAL A 310 14.96 0.53 24.51
CA VAL A 310 15.13 -0.50 23.48
C VAL A 310 16.02 -1.64 23.95
N THR A 311 17.13 -1.33 24.60
CA THR A 311 18.06 -2.35 25.14
C THR A 311 17.40 -3.22 26.25
N ASN A 312 16.42 -2.68 26.95
CA ASN A 312 15.64 -3.43 27.94
C ASN A 312 14.53 -4.30 27.36
N VAL A 313 14.06 -4.01 26.14
CA VAL A 313 12.95 -4.73 25.47
C VAL A 313 13.48 -5.80 24.50
N ILE A 314 14.59 -5.56 23.81
CA ILE A 314 15.16 -6.50 22.82
C ILE A 314 15.43 -7.90 23.38
N PRO A 315 16.01 -8.09 24.58
CA PRO A 315 16.23 -9.44 25.12
C PRO A 315 14.94 -10.21 25.42
N SER A 316 13.88 -9.51 25.79
CA SER A 316 12.57 -10.14 26.04
C SER A 316 11.85 -10.50 24.73
N VAL A 317 11.99 -9.69 23.69
CA VAL A 317 11.44 -9.99 22.36
C VAL A 317 12.17 -11.18 21.73
N SER A 318 13.49 -11.25 21.83
CA SER A 318 14.26 -12.41 21.33
C SER A 318 13.85 -13.72 22.02
N ARG A 319 13.63 -13.70 23.35
CA ARG A 319 13.17 -14.89 24.10
C ARG A 319 11.76 -15.31 23.70
N VAL A 320 10.83 -14.35 23.59
CA VAL A 320 9.45 -14.65 23.15
C VAL A 320 9.43 -15.21 21.74
N LEU A 321 10.34 -14.76 20.88
CA LEU A 321 10.50 -15.30 19.52
C LEU A 321 11.05 -16.73 19.55
N ASP A 322 12.09 -16.97 20.33
CA ASP A 322 12.66 -18.31 20.49
C ASP A 322 11.64 -19.30 21.09
N ASP A 323 10.78 -18.80 22.01
CA ASP A 323 9.72 -19.59 22.62
C ASP A 323 8.56 -19.86 21.62
N VAL A 324 8.13 -18.86 20.84
CA VAL A 324 7.11 -19.03 19.79
C VAL A 324 7.60 -19.96 18.68
N VAL A 325 8.87 -19.83 18.25
CA VAL A 325 9.46 -20.76 17.26
C VAL A 325 9.51 -22.19 17.81
N ARG A 326 9.87 -22.38 19.08
CA ARG A 326 9.89 -23.70 19.72
C ARG A 326 8.49 -24.31 19.89
N GLU A 327 7.50 -23.51 20.25
CA GLU A 327 6.11 -23.97 20.35
C GLU A 327 5.55 -24.36 18.96
N MET A 328 5.89 -23.60 17.92
CA MET A 328 5.46 -23.91 16.56
C MET A 328 6.15 -25.17 15.99
N ASP A 329 7.45 -25.38 16.27
CA ASP A 329 8.18 -26.58 15.89
C ASP A 329 7.66 -27.86 16.60
N GLY A 330 7.08 -27.70 17.81
CA GLY A 330 6.56 -28.81 18.61
C GLY A 330 5.13 -29.25 18.26
N GLU A 331 4.27 -28.34 17.76
CA GLU A 331 2.85 -28.61 17.55
C GLU A 331 2.47 -28.88 16.08
N TYR A 332 3.26 -28.44 15.13
CA TYR A 332 2.90 -28.44 13.70
C TYR A 332 3.92 -29.10 12.77
N GLY A 333 4.83 -29.93 13.27
CA GLY A 333 5.75 -30.76 12.48
C GLY A 333 6.22 -30.11 11.17
N ASP A 334 7.41 -29.55 11.12
CA ASP A 334 8.16 -29.06 9.94
C ASP A 334 7.32 -28.24 8.91
N ILE A 335 6.55 -27.27 9.39
CA ILE A 335 6.03 -26.22 8.55
C ILE A 335 7.20 -25.25 8.33
N GLY A 336 7.92 -25.42 7.21
CA GLY A 336 9.08 -24.66 6.83
C GLY A 336 8.82 -23.16 6.65
N ILE A 337 8.45 -22.49 7.72
CA ILE A 337 8.47 -21.02 7.81
C ILE A 337 9.94 -20.67 7.90
N ALA A 338 10.50 -20.12 6.82
CA ALA A 338 11.88 -19.70 6.82
C ALA A 338 12.07 -18.68 7.93
N SER A 339 13.04 -18.92 8.81
CA SER A 339 13.42 -18.04 9.91
C SER A 339 13.67 -16.58 9.46
N GLU A 340 14.01 -16.36 8.19
CA GLU A 340 14.24 -15.05 7.59
C GLU A 340 12.95 -14.24 7.36
N ASP A 341 11.84 -14.84 6.93
CA ASP A 341 10.56 -14.15 6.74
C ASP A 341 9.92 -13.78 8.07
N LEU A 342 10.05 -14.68 9.06
CA LEU A 342 9.68 -14.40 10.44
C LEU A 342 10.56 -13.28 11.00
N GLN A 343 11.86 -13.32 10.76
CA GLN A 343 12.80 -12.28 11.17
C GLN A 343 12.52 -10.93 10.48
N GLU A 344 12.16 -10.90 9.19
CA GLU A 344 11.81 -9.65 8.51
C GLU A 344 10.48 -9.07 9.02
N THR A 345 9.46 -9.92 9.19
CA THR A 345 8.15 -9.52 9.74
C THR A 345 8.30 -9.05 11.18
N VAL A 346 9.06 -9.76 11.99
CA VAL A 346 9.34 -9.39 13.37
C VAL A 346 10.27 -8.16 13.45
N THR A 347 11.27 -8.05 12.60
CA THR A 347 12.12 -6.87 12.52
C THR A 347 11.29 -5.62 12.15
N GLU A 348 10.35 -5.70 11.25
CA GLU A 348 9.43 -4.61 10.92
C GLU A 348 8.41 -4.33 12.06
N ALA A 349 7.89 -5.36 12.72
CA ALA A 349 7.03 -5.22 13.89
C ALA A 349 7.78 -4.60 15.06
N VAL A 350 9.02 -5.03 15.32
CA VAL A 350 9.92 -4.46 16.35
C VAL A 350 10.29 -3.02 15.99
N LYS A 351 10.64 -2.71 14.75
CA LYS A 351 10.87 -1.32 14.32
C LYS A 351 9.63 -0.44 14.52
N THR A 352 8.45 -0.97 14.27
CA THR A 352 7.19 -0.26 14.48
C THR A 352 6.91 -0.05 15.97
N ALA A 353 7.03 -1.09 16.78
CA ALA A 353 6.88 -1.03 18.23
C ALA A 353 7.93 -0.10 18.90
N VAL A 354 9.16 -0.15 18.40
CA VAL A 354 10.24 0.77 18.85
C VAL A 354 9.91 2.22 18.45
N LYS A 355 9.41 2.47 17.25
CA LYS A 355 8.97 3.82 16.83
C LYS A 355 7.80 4.32 17.71
N GLU A 356 6.85 3.46 18.04
CA GLU A 356 5.73 3.79 18.91
C GLU A 356 6.19 4.07 20.35
N ALA A 357 7.02 3.20 20.91
CA ALA A 357 7.61 3.40 22.24
C ALA A 357 8.47 4.66 22.33
N VAL A 358 9.22 4.97 21.27
CA VAL A 358 9.99 6.22 21.14
C VAL A 358 9.05 7.42 21.11
N ARG A 359 7.99 7.35 20.34
CA ARG A 359 6.98 8.41 20.26
C ARG A 359 6.32 8.66 21.60
N ASP A 360 5.87 7.59 22.27
CA ASP A 360 5.19 7.69 23.56
C ASP A 360 6.13 8.24 24.64
N ALA A 361 7.40 7.83 24.64
CA ALA A 361 8.43 8.39 25.52
C ALA A 361 8.71 9.88 25.22
N VAL A 362 8.67 10.30 23.96
CA VAL A 362 8.83 11.71 23.55
C VAL A 362 7.60 12.53 23.95
N VAL A 363 6.40 12.00 23.75
CA VAL A 363 5.13 12.65 24.15
C VAL A 363 5.06 12.79 25.68
N GLN A 364 5.42 11.75 26.43
CA GLN A 364 5.49 11.82 27.90
C GLN A 364 6.58 12.78 28.41
N ALA A 365 7.70 12.89 27.69
CA ALA A 365 8.77 13.83 28.05
C ALA A 365 8.44 15.29 27.67
N ALA A 366 7.53 15.51 26.74
CA ALA A 366 7.06 16.83 26.29
C ALA A 366 5.80 17.31 27.05
N ALA A 367 5.11 16.43 27.81
CA ALA A 367 4.00 16.84 28.65
C ALA A 367 4.52 17.82 29.74
N PRO A 368 3.89 19.00 29.91
CA PRO A 368 4.25 19.92 30.99
C PRO A 368 4.08 19.19 32.31
N GLY A 369 5.16 19.12 33.07
CA GLY A 369 5.20 18.44 34.37
C GLY A 369 4.05 18.93 35.24
N GLY A 370 3.14 18.03 35.59
CA GLY A 370 2.27 18.27 36.73
C GLY A 370 3.12 18.48 37.95
N ASN A 371 3.06 19.64 38.53
CA ASN A 371 3.54 19.94 39.86
C ASN A 371 2.84 19.00 40.82
N ASP A 372 3.56 18.01 41.33
CA ASP A 372 3.20 17.38 42.57
C ASP A 372 3.82 18.22 43.70
N ALA A 373 2.93 18.87 44.44
CA ALA A 373 3.19 19.46 45.72
C ALA A 373 3.42 18.38 46.78
#